data_0599df577d96d264f1dd7902d5962658
#
_entry.id   0599df577d96d264f1dd7902d5962658
#
_cell.length_a   1.000
_cell.length_b   1.000
_cell.length_c   1.000
_cell.angle_alpha   90.00
_cell.angle_beta   90.00
_cell.angle_gamma   90.00
#
_symmetry.space_group_name_H-M   'P 1'
#
loop_
_entity.id
_entity.type
_entity.pdbx_description
1 polymer ?
#
loop_
_entity_poly.entity_id
_entity_poly.type
_entity_poly.pdbx_seq_one_letter_code
_entity_poly.pdbx_strand_id
1 'polypeptide(L)'
;VRTGIMLEPRGHNDMFGSLLVDPVDPEADYGIIFMDGGGYLNMCGHGTIGAMTIAVETGIVEAVEPVTHIVQEAPAGIIRGDVTVEDGVAKKVSFKNVPSFLYKEDQEVELPGHGKVKFDIAFGGSFFAIVKVDQVGLEIVPENAAKLRDLGIELRDIINEEIEIQHPELDHIKTVDLVEWWSETDNPDATLKNCVVFGQGQVDRSPCGTGTSAKLATLYAKGELEIGEKFYYESILGTIF
;
A
#
# COMPACT_ATOMS: atom_id res chain seq x y z
N VAL A 1 -19.90 10.71 -1.74
CA VAL A 1 -18.68 11.50 -1.50
C VAL A 1 -17.59 11.06 -2.48
N ARG A 2 -17.11 9.80 -2.46
CA ARG A 2 -16.02 9.30 -3.29
C ARG A 2 -16.12 9.67 -4.77
N THR A 3 -17.15 9.24 -5.46
CA THR A 3 -17.36 9.50 -6.90
C THR A 3 -17.38 10.98 -7.24
N GLY A 4 -17.94 11.82 -6.35
CA GLY A 4 -18.02 13.27 -6.56
C GLY A 4 -16.68 14.01 -6.37
N ILE A 5 -15.68 13.39 -5.73
CA ILE A 5 -14.37 13.98 -5.45
C ILE A 5 -13.29 13.33 -6.30
N MET A 6 -13.29 12.01 -6.42
CA MET A 6 -12.22 11.25 -7.08
C MET A 6 -12.37 11.20 -8.61
N LEU A 7 -13.59 11.34 -9.14
CA LEU A 7 -13.84 11.25 -10.59
C LEU A 7 -14.05 12.63 -11.21
N GLU A 8 -13.96 12.68 -12.54
CA GLU A 8 -14.24 13.88 -13.34
C GLU A 8 -15.61 14.50 -12.97
N PRO A 9 -15.73 15.83 -12.95
CA PRO A 9 -14.73 16.83 -13.34
C PRO A 9 -13.84 17.33 -12.18
N ARG A 10 -13.96 16.83 -10.96
CA ARG A 10 -13.17 17.29 -9.80
C ARG A 10 -11.88 16.49 -9.59
N GLY A 11 -11.94 15.18 -9.84
CA GLY A 11 -10.81 14.28 -9.78
C GLY A 11 -10.33 13.86 -11.16
N HIS A 12 -9.56 12.78 -11.18
CA HIS A 12 -9.04 12.12 -12.38
C HIS A 12 -8.70 10.66 -12.04
N ASN A 13 -8.33 9.86 -13.05
CA ASN A 13 -8.08 8.43 -12.84
C ASN A 13 -7.01 8.10 -11.78
N ASP A 14 -6.00 8.96 -11.62
CA ASP A 14 -4.93 8.77 -10.65
C ASP A 14 -5.19 9.48 -9.31
N MET A 15 -6.41 10.00 -9.10
CA MET A 15 -6.78 10.68 -7.87
C MET A 15 -6.82 9.69 -6.71
N PHE A 16 -6.16 10.06 -5.62
CA PHE A 16 -6.19 9.38 -4.34
C PHE A 16 -6.50 10.38 -3.23
N GLY A 17 -7.25 9.99 -2.23
CA GLY A 17 -7.61 10.87 -1.14
C GLY A 17 -8.10 10.13 0.09
N SER A 18 -8.38 10.89 1.12
CA SER A 18 -8.97 10.38 2.35
C SER A 18 -10.05 11.29 2.88
N LEU A 19 -10.92 10.71 3.67
CA LEU A 19 -11.96 11.42 4.41
C LEU A 19 -11.74 11.15 5.90
N LEU A 20 -11.60 12.21 6.69
CA LEU A 20 -11.58 12.11 8.15
C LEU A 20 -13.01 12.00 8.65
N VAL A 21 -13.23 11.11 9.60
CA VAL A 21 -14.54 10.81 10.20
C VAL A 21 -14.38 10.69 11.72
N ASP A 22 -15.50 10.70 12.43
CA ASP A 22 -15.49 10.39 13.85
C ASP A 22 -14.98 8.96 14.06
N PRO A 23 -14.09 8.72 15.01
CA PRO A 23 -13.56 7.38 15.29
C PRO A 23 -14.59 6.52 16.01
N VAL A 24 -14.47 5.21 15.88
CA VAL A 24 -15.23 4.24 16.66
C VAL A 24 -14.43 3.81 17.90
N ASP A 25 -13.12 3.67 17.74
CA ASP A 25 -12.22 3.40 18.86
C ASP A 25 -12.03 4.67 19.72
N PRO A 26 -12.33 4.62 21.04
CA PRO A 26 -12.20 5.79 21.92
C PRO A 26 -10.75 6.26 22.13
N GLU A 27 -9.75 5.47 21.75
CA GLU A 27 -8.33 5.88 21.79
C GLU A 27 -7.92 6.71 20.58
N ALA A 28 -8.70 6.68 19.49
CA ALA A 28 -8.33 7.37 18.27
C ALA A 28 -8.75 8.85 18.30
N ASP A 29 -7.87 9.72 17.82
CA ASP A 29 -8.13 11.13 17.63
C ASP A 29 -9.13 11.37 16.50
N TYR A 30 -9.06 10.54 15.44
CA TYR A 30 -9.99 10.53 14.32
C TYR A 30 -9.95 9.18 13.58
N GLY A 31 -11.05 8.87 12.87
CA GLY A 31 -11.12 7.81 11.88
C GLY A 31 -10.73 8.32 10.49
N ILE A 32 -10.23 7.43 9.62
CA ILE A 32 -9.86 7.75 8.24
C ILE A 32 -10.40 6.72 7.27
N ILE A 33 -10.94 7.18 6.13
CA ILE A 33 -11.36 6.35 5.01
C ILE A 33 -10.52 6.74 3.80
N PHE A 34 -9.66 5.84 3.36
CA PHE A 34 -8.89 6.01 2.12
C PHE A 34 -9.73 5.65 0.91
N MET A 35 -9.60 6.42 -0.18
CA MET A 35 -10.39 6.23 -1.39
C MET A 35 -9.62 6.63 -2.64
N ASP A 36 -9.93 5.94 -3.73
CA ASP A 36 -9.47 6.24 -5.08
C ASP A 36 -10.65 6.33 -6.07
N GLY A 37 -10.37 6.39 -7.36
CA GLY A 37 -11.39 6.37 -8.40
C GLY A 37 -12.23 5.09 -8.41
N GLY A 38 -11.64 3.95 -8.05
CA GLY A 38 -12.24 2.62 -8.07
C GLY A 38 -12.98 2.23 -6.81
N GLY A 39 -12.47 2.60 -5.64
CA GLY A 39 -12.98 2.07 -4.39
C GLY A 39 -12.44 2.73 -3.14
N TYR A 40 -12.34 1.90 -2.12
CA TYR A 40 -11.81 2.24 -0.81
C TYR A 40 -10.66 1.28 -0.49
N LEU A 41 -9.67 1.77 0.25
CA LEU A 41 -8.53 0.98 0.69
C LEU A 41 -8.50 0.89 2.20
N ASN A 42 -7.95 -0.21 2.70
CA ASN A 42 -7.90 -0.49 4.14
C ASN A 42 -6.82 0.32 4.84
N MET A 43 -5.69 0.57 4.17
CA MET A 43 -4.57 1.37 4.69
C MET A 43 -3.76 2.00 3.55
N CYS A 44 -3.23 3.20 3.80
CA CYS A 44 -2.30 3.87 2.90
C CYS A 44 -1.27 4.69 3.69
N GLY A 45 0.02 4.38 3.51
CA GLY A 45 1.11 5.10 4.20
C GLY A 45 1.19 6.56 3.82
N HIS A 46 1.16 6.89 2.54
CA HIS A 46 1.15 8.28 2.05
C HIS A 46 -0.07 9.06 2.54
N GLY A 47 -1.25 8.43 2.48
CA GLY A 47 -2.49 9.03 2.98
C GLY A 47 -2.42 9.32 4.47
N THR A 48 -1.82 8.42 5.26
CA THR A 48 -1.59 8.61 6.70
C THR A 48 -0.66 9.78 6.97
N ILE A 49 0.48 9.87 6.27
CA ILE A 49 1.42 11.00 6.41
C ILE A 49 0.70 12.33 6.10
N GLY A 50 -0.03 12.38 4.97
CA GLY A 50 -0.78 13.57 4.59
C GLY A 50 -1.88 13.94 5.59
N ALA A 51 -2.65 12.97 6.06
CA ALA A 51 -3.74 13.19 7.01
C ALA A 51 -3.22 13.70 8.36
N MET A 52 -2.16 13.08 8.92
CA MET A 52 -1.55 13.52 10.17
C MET A 52 -0.94 14.93 10.06
N THR A 53 -0.29 15.25 8.93
CA THR A 53 0.19 16.60 8.64
C THR A 53 -0.96 17.60 8.67
N ILE A 54 -2.03 17.33 7.92
CA ILE A 54 -3.21 18.21 7.82
C ILE A 54 -3.91 18.32 9.18
N ALA A 55 -4.06 17.22 9.92
CA ALA A 55 -4.72 17.22 11.22
C ALA A 55 -4.05 18.18 12.21
N VAL A 56 -2.72 18.21 12.23
CA VAL A 56 -1.94 19.16 13.07
C VAL A 56 -2.07 20.60 12.54
N GLU A 57 -1.80 20.82 11.25
CA GLU A 57 -1.73 22.18 10.68
C GLU A 57 -3.10 22.88 10.59
N THR A 58 -4.19 22.12 10.59
CA THR A 58 -5.56 22.69 10.59
C THR A 58 -6.22 22.69 11.97
N GLY A 59 -5.52 22.18 13.02
CA GLY A 59 -6.03 22.16 14.37
C GLY A 59 -7.13 21.11 14.63
N ILE A 60 -7.27 20.08 13.77
CA ILE A 60 -8.10 18.90 14.04
C ILE A 60 -7.54 18.15 15.24
N VAL A 61 -6.22 18.04 15.32
CA VAL A 61 -5.49 17.61 16.49
C VAL A 61 -4.66 18.77 17.02
N GLU A 62 -4.68 19.02 18.35
CA GLU A 62 -3.90 20.08 18.97
C GLU A 62 -2.40 19.84 18.78
N ALA A 63 -1.72 20.81 18.20
CA ALA A 63 -0.29 20.73 17.97
C ALA A 63 0.50 20.85 19.30
N VAL A 64 1.35 19.88 19.56
CA VAL A 64 2.29 19.86 20.71
C VAL A 64 3.72 19.79 20.17
N GLU A 65 4.55 20.78 20.51
CA GLU A 65 5.96 20.80 20.14
C GLU A 65 6.84 20.13 21.20
N PRO A 66 7.90 19.45 20.83
CA PRO A 66 8.42 19.24 19.46
C PRO A 66 7.77 18.05 18.73
N VAL A 67 6.92 17.26 19.39
CA VAL A 67 6.28 16.07 18.81
C VAL A 67 4.82 16.00 19.23
N THR A 68 3.94 15.90 18.25
CA THR A 68 2.51 15.61 18.44
C THR A 68 2.27 14.13 18.19
N HIS A 69 1.73 13.43 19.18
CA HIS A 69 1.32 12.03 19.04
C HIS A 69 -0.10 11.97 18.49
N ILE A 70 -0.33 11.13 17.50
CA ILE A 70 -1.65 10.94 16.85
C ILE A 70 -2.00 9.47 16.82
N VAL A 71 -3.24 9.17 17.18
CA VAL A 71 -3.85 7.85 17.03
C VAL A 71 -4.93 7.94 15.96
N GLN A 72 -4.70 7.31 14.81
CA GLN A 72 -5.61 7.27 13.67
C GLN A 72 -6.27 5.90 13.58
N GLU A 73 -7.59 5.84 13.46
CA GLU A 73 -8.32 4.61 13.19
C GLU A 73 -8.52 4.44 11.68
N ALA A 74 -7.95 3.39 11.08
CA ALA A 74 -8.13 3.01 9.69
C ALA A 74 -8.89 1.67 9.59
N PRO A 75 -9.48 1.31 8.45
CA PRO A 75 -10.14 0.00 8.29
C PRO A 75 -9.21 -1.20 8.59
N ALA A 76 -7.90 -1.05 8.37
CA ALA A 76 -6.90 -2.08 8.71
C ALA A 76 -6.53 -2.12 10.20
N GLY A 77 -6.94 -1.15 11.01
CA GLY A 77 -6.65 -1.07 12.44
C GLY A 77 -6.11 0.28 12.90
N ILE A 78 -5.64 0.31 14.13
CA ILE A 78 -5.12 1.52 14.76
C ILE A 78 -3.69 1.82 14.31
N ILE A 79 -3.48 3.04 13.87
CA ILE A 79 -2.19 3.58 13.45
C ILE A 79 -1.75 4.63 14.47
N ARG A 80 -0.57 4.45 15.05
CA ARG A 80 0.02 5.40 15.99
C ARG A 80 1.18 6.11 15.32
N GLY A 81 1.10 7.43 15.24
CA GLY A 81 2.09 8.26 14.57
C GLY A 81 2.61 9.40 15.43
N ASP A 82 3.80 9.85 15.08
CA ASP A 82 4.50 10.98 15.65
C ASP A 82 4.72 12.02 14.58
N VAL A 83 4.22 13.22 14.81
CA VAL A 83 4.43 14.39 13.95
C VAL A 83 5.42 15.32 14.63
N THR A 84 6.60 15.50 14.04
CA THR A 84 7.54 16.53 14.48
C THR A 84 6.98 17.89 14.06
N VAL A 85 6.83 18.78 15.03
CA VAL A 85 6.27 20.13 14.84
C VAL A 85 7.32 21.18 15.25
N GLU A 86 7.52 22.17 14.39
CA GLU A 86 8.39 23.32 14.62
C GLU A 86 7.68 24.59 14.15
N ASP A 87 7.53 25.57 15.02
CA ASP A 87 6.83 26.83 14.74
C ASP A 87 5.39 26.61 14.20
N GLY A 88 4.68 25.63 14.78
CA GLY A 88 3.32 25.26 14.37
C GLY A 88 3.20 24.52 13.04
N VAL A 89 4.32 24.14 12.41
CA VAL A 89 4.37 23.49 11.10
C VAL A 89 4.84 22.03 11.24
N ALA A 90 4.13 21.10 10.65
CA ALA A 90 4.53 19.69 10.58
C ALA A 90 5.75 19.52 9.66
N LYS A 91 6.85 18.98 10.19
CA LYS A 91 8.13 18.78 9.47
C LYS A 91 8.35 17.34 9.04
N LYS A 92 7.92 16.41 9.86
CA LYS A 92 8.12 14.97 9.65
C LYS A 92 6.99 14.19 10.29
N VAL A 93 6.55 13.16 9.61
CA VAL A 93 5.61 12.17 10.15
C VAL A 93 6.30 10.82 10.17
N SER A 94 6.24 10.12 11.30
CA SER A 94 6.58 8.72 11.41
C SER A 94 5.42 7.98 12.06
N PHE A 95 5.15 6.74 11.64
CA PHE A 95 4.08 5.95 12.21
C PHE A 95 4.43 4.46 12.22
N LYS A 96 3.81 3.74 13.14
CA LYS A 96 3.85 2.29 13.17
C LYS A 96 2.67 1.75 12.37
N ASN A 97 2.97 1.03 11.28
CA ASN A 97 1.95 0.35 10.48
C ASN A 97 1.26 -0.77 11.27
N VAL A 98 0.12 -1.25 10.78
CA VAL A 98 -0.52 -2.48 11.26
C VAL A 98 0.40 -3.69 11.08
N PRO A 99 0.20 -4.79 11.81
CA PRO A 99 0.98 -6.01 11.63
C PRO A 99 0.95 -6.50 10.18
N SER A 100 2.11 -6.90 9.68
CA SER A 100 2.26 -7.46 8.33
C SER A 100 2.58 -8.94 8.42
N PHE A 101 2.05 -9.76 7.49
CA PHE A 101 2.25 -11.20 7.51
C PHE A 101 2.12 -11.82 6.11
N LEU A 102 2.84 -12.93 5.89
CA LEU A 102 2.60 -13.81 4.75
C LEU A 102 1.33 -14.61 5.02
N TYR A 103 0.38 -14.58 4.09
CA TYR A 103 -0.92 -15.23 4.22
C TYR A 103 -0.97 -16.59 3.50
N LYS A 104 -0.59 -16.60 2.21
CA LYS A 104 -0.48 -17.82 1.40
C LYS A 104 0.77 -17.73 0.55
N GLU A 105 1.58 -18.76 0.58
CA GLU A 105 2.79 -18.86 -0.26
C GLU A 105 2.56 -19.73 -1.48
N ASP A 106 3.37 -19.49 -2.53
CA ASP A 106 3.45 -20.33 -3.75
C ASP A 106 2.10 -20.64 -4.40
N GLN A 107 1.19 -19.67 -4.41
CA GLN A 107 -0.08 -19.79 -5.12
C GLN A 107 0.16 -19.68 -6.64
N GLU A 108 -0.73 -20.25 -7.44
CA GLU A 108 -0.69 -20.10 -8.90
C GLU A 108 -2.09 -19.95 -9.47
N VAL A 109 -2.21 -19.15 -10.54
CA VAL A 109 -3.39 -19.04 -11.40
C VAL A 109 -2.99 -19.03 -12.85
N GLU A 110 -3.94 -19.32 -13.76
CA GLU A 110 -3.73 -19.21 -15.20
C GLU A 110 -3.98 -17.78 -15.66
N LEU A 111 -2.94 -17.08 -16.12
CA LEU A 111 -3.08 -15.72 -16.68
C LEU A 111 -3.16 -15.81 -18.22
N PRO A 112 -4.24 -15.34 -18.85
CA PRO A 112 -4.43 -15.43 -20.29
C PRO A 112 -3.23 -14.88 -21.09
N GLY A 113 -2.71 -15.69 -22.02
CA GLY A 113 -1.56 -15.34 -22.84
C GLY A 113 -0.19 -15.50 -22.18
N HIS A 114 -0.12 -15.77 -20.87
CA HIS A 114 1.11 -15.93 -20.11
C HIS A 114 1.25 -17.30 -19.44
N GLY A 115 0.15 -18.10 -19.38
CA GLY A 115 0.15 -19.40 -18.71
C GLY A 115 0.09 -19.26 -17.19
N LYS A 116 0.64 -20.25 -16.50
CA LYS A 116 0.65 -20.27 -15.03
C LYS A 116 1.59 -19.22 -14.45
N VAL A 117 1.06 -18.35 -13.60
CA VAL A 117 1.78 -17.33 -12.87
C VAL A 117 1.76 -17.67 -11.39
N LYS A 118 2.94 -17.69 -10.77
CA LYS A 118 3.14 -17.95 -9.34
C LYS A 118 3.28 -16.66 -8.55
N PHE A 119 2.71 -16.64 -7.34
CA PHE A 119 2.74 -15.48 -6.46
C PHE A 119 2.56 -15.89 -5.01
N ASP A 120 2.93 -14.99 -4.13
CA ASP A 120 2.59 -15.05 -2.71
C ASP A 120 1.46 -14.06 -2.41
N ILE A 121 0.65 -14.36 -1.41
CA ILE A 121 -0.35 -13.42 -0.88
C ILE A 121 0.10 -12.99 0.51
N ALA A 122 0.33 -11.71 0.69
CA ALA A 122 0.76 -11.14 1.97
C ALA A 122 -0.04 -9.89 2.33
N PHE A 123 -0.14 -9.60 3.62
CA PHE A 123 -0.82 -8.44 4.17
C PHE A 123 0.18 -7.42 4.69
N GLY A 124 0.00 -6.16 4.30
CA GLY A 124 0.79 -5.02 4.79
C GLY A 124 -0.07 -3.80 5.13
N GLY A 125 -1.38 -4.05 5.36
CA GLY A 125 -2.43 -3.04 5.52
C GLY A 125 -3.56 -3.20 4.49
N SER A 126 -3.28 -3.87 3.39
CA SER A 126 -4.18 -4.52 2.44
C SER A 126 -3.53 -5.82 2.01
N PHE A 127 -4.27 -6.74 1.38
CA PHE A 127 -3.67 -7.92 0.76
C PHE A 127 -3.07 -7.59 -0.60
N PHE A 128 -1.85 -8.08 -0.79
CA PHE A 128 -1.07 -7.98 -2.02
C PHE A 128 -0.86 -9.36 -2.63
N ALA A 129 -0.97 -9.46 -3.96
CA ALA A 129 -0.34 -10.54 -4.71
C ALA A 129 1.07 -10.08 -5.08
N ILE A 130 2.09 -10.78 -4.59
CA ILE A 130 3.52 -10.46 -4.77
C ILE A 130 4.08 -11.37 -5.85
N VAL A 131 4.38 -10.81 -7.02
CA VAL A 131 4.63 -11.54 -8.26
C VAL A 131 5.96 -11.16 -8.87
N LYS A 132 6.80 -12.14 -9.21
CA LYS A 132 8.02 -11.88 -9.98
C LYS A 132 7.66 -11.55 -11.43
N VAL A 133 8.11 -10.40 -11.93
CA VAL A 133 7.71 -9.84 -13.21
C VAL A 133 8.22 -10.61 -14.44
N ASP A 134 9.31 -11.35 -14.30
CA ASP A 134 9.90 -12.15 -15.39
C ASP A 134 8.93 -13.23 -15.93
N GLN A 135 7.99 -13.70 -15.09
CA GLN A 135 6.97 -14.68 -15.47
C GLN A 135 6.03 -14.18 -16.59
N VAL A 136 5.90 -12.87 -16.73
CA VAL A 136 5.10 -12.25 -17.81
C VAL A 136 5.96 -11.66 -18.93
N GLY A 137 7.28 -11.87 -18.88
CA GLY A 137 8.22 -11.42 -19.92
C GLY A 137 8.37 -9.91 -20.01
N LEU A 138 8.14 -9.19 -18.90
CA LEU A 138 8.28 -7.74 -18.80
C LEU A 138 9.39 -7.35 -17.84
N GLU A 139 9.84 -6.10 -17.96
CA GLU A 139 10.73 -5.43 -17.03
C GLU A 139 9.99 -4.30 -16.32
N ILE A 140 10.41 -3.98 -15.08
CA ILE A 140 9.86 -2.86 -14.31
C ILE A 140 10.55 -1.58 -14.75
N VAL A 141 10.02 -0.99 -15.82
CA VAL A 141 10.46 0.29 -16.38
C VAL A 141 9.24 1.14 -16.75
N PRO A 142 9.36 2.47 -16.76
CA PRO A 142 8.23 3.37 -17.06
C PRO A 142 7.52 3.07 -18.38
N GLU A 143 8.27 2.62 -19.39
CA GLU A 143 7.75 2.27 -20.72
C GLU A 143 6.77 1.10 -20.69
N ASN A 144 6.90 0.22 -19.70
CA ASN A 144 6.03 -0.94 -19.49
C ASN A 144 4.89 -0.68 -18.49
N ALA A 145 4.79 0.51 -17.92
CA ALA A 145 3.83 0.82 -16.85
C ALA A 145 2.37 0.48 -17.26
N ALA A 146 1.97 0.79 -18.50
CA ALA A 146 0.63 0.49 -18.98
C ALA A 146 0.37 -1.03 -19.08
N LYS A 147 1.35 -1.81 -19.53
CA LYS A 147 1.23 -3.28 -19.64
C LYS A 147 1.21 -3.92 -18.25
N LEU A 148 2.09 -3.49 -17.35
CA LEU A 148 2.13 -3.96 -15.95
C LEU A 148 0.83 -3.66 -15.23
N ARG A 149 0.24 -2.48 -15.48
CA ARG A 149 -1.06 -2.08 -14.98
C ARG A 149 -2.15 -3.04 -15.46
N ASP A 150 -2.27 -3.22 -16.75
CA ASP A 150 -3.36 -3.99 -17.35
C ASP A 150 -3.29 -5.46 -16.91
N LEU A 151 -2.09 -6.07 -16.95
CA LEU A 151 -1.86 -7.43 -16.44
C LEU A 151 -2.07 -7.53 -14.92
N GLY A 152 -1.69 -6.52 -14.15
CA GLY A 152 -1.91 -6.50 -12.70
C GLY A 152 -3.38 -6.49 -12.33
N ILE A 153 -4.21 -5.73 -13.05
CA ILE A 153 -5.66 -5.72 -12.85
C ILE A 153 -6.27 -7.07 -13.20
N GLU A 154 -5.93 -7.61 -14.40
CA GLU A 154 -6.42 -8.92 -14.83
C GLU A 154 -6.04 -10.02 -13.84
N LEU A 155 -4.79 -10.07 -13.42
CA LEU A 155 -4.29 -11.04 -12.43
C LEU A 155 -5.01 -10.91 -11.08
N ARG A 156 -5.18 -9.69 -10.57
CA ARG A 156 -5.91 -9.43 -9.32
C ARG A 156 -7.35 -9.96 -9.38
N ASP A 157 -8.02 -9.68 -10.47
CA ASP A 157 -9.42 -10.06 -10.65
C ASP A 157 -9.56 -11.59 -10.72
N ILE A 158 -8.67 -12.29 -11.43
CA ILE A 158 -8.60 -13.76 -11.47
C ILE A 158 -8.32 -14.34 -10.07
N ILE A 159 -7.35 -13.77 -9.34
CA ILE A 159 -7.04 -14.22 -7.98
C ILE A 159 -8.27 -14.12 -7.07
N ASN A 160 -9.00 -13.01 -7.12
CA ASN A 160 -10.19 -12.81 -6.30
C ASN A 160 -11.39 -13.70 -6.72
N GLU A 161 -11.42 -14.18 -7.97
CA GLU A 161 -12.41 -15.15 -8.42
C GLU A 161 -12.07 -16.59 -8.01
N GLU A 162 -10.79 -16.97 -8.03
CA GLU A 162 -10.36 -18.35 -7.83
C GLU A 162 -9.91 -18.66 -6.39
N ILE A 163 -9.45 -17.67 -5.63
CA ILE A 163 -8.85 -17.87 -4.30
C ILE A 163 -9.67 -17.15 -3.23
N GLU A 164 -10.18 -17.91 -2.27
CA GLU A 164 -10.84 -17.34 -1.10
C GLU A 164 -9.84 -16.63 -0.20
N ILE A 165 -10.08 -15.36 0.05
CA ILE A 165 -9.29 -14.48 0.91
C ILE A 165 -10.12 -14.10 2.13
N GLN A 166 -9.53 -14.22 3.31
CA GLN A 166 -10.14 -13.77 4.56
C GLN A 166 -9.05 -13.37 5.54
N HIS A 167 -9.07 -12.11 5.99
CA HIS A 167 -8.17 -11.69 7.06
C HIS A 167 -8.50 -12.45 8.35
N PRO A 168 -7.50 -12.92 9.11
CA PRO A 168 -7.73 -13.75 10.28
C PRO A 168 -8.51 -13.09 11.42
N GLU A 169 -8.48 -11.76 11.52
CA GLU A 169 -9.08 -10.98 12.61
C GLU A 169 -10.10 -9.93 12.11
N LEU A 170 -10.06 -9.53 10.84
CA LEU A 170 -10.87 -8.45 10.28
C LEU A 170 -11.83 -8.99 9.23
N ASP A 171 -13.04 -9.27 9.63
CA ASP A 171 -14.06 -9.92 8.79
C ASP A 171 -14.41 -9.18 7.51
N HIS A 172 -14.17 -7.88 7.46
CA HIS A 172 -14.48 -7.05 6.29
C HIS A 172 -13.37 -7.05 5.22
N ILE A 173 -12.17 -7.58 5.50
CA ILE A 173 -11.05 -7.66 4.56
C ILE A 173 -11.02 -9.05 3.91
N LYS A 174 -11.47 -9.13 2.65
CA LYS A 174 -11.75 -10.40 1.93
C LYS A 174 -11.23 -10.44 0.50
N THR A 175 -10.40 -9.48 0.10
CA THR A 175 -9.92 -9.36 -1.27
C THR A 175 -8.44 -9.08 -1.32
N VAL A 176 -7.77 -9.55 -2.37
CA VAL A 176 -6.49 -8.98 -2.81
C VAL A 176 -6.80 -7.66 -3.51
N ASP A 177 -6.31 -6.57 -2.98
CA ASP A 177 -6.60 -5.22 -3.49
C ASP A 177 -5.53 -4.73 -4.47
N LEU A 178 -4.29 -5.22 -4.34
CA LEU A 178 -3.13 -4.73 -5.08
C LEU A 178 -2.30 -5.90 -5.62
N VAL A 179 -1.65 -5.64 -6.77
CA VAL A 179 -0.60 -6.52 -7.30
C VAL A 179 0.74 -5.80 -7.23
N GLU A 180 1.71 -6.44 -6.62
CA GLU A 180 3.10 -5.97 -6.54
C GLU A 180 3.98 -6.81 -7.46
N TRP A 181 4.30 -6.26 -8.62
CA TRP A 181 5.34 -6.79 -9.49
C TRP A 181 6.70 -6.48 -8.88
N TRP A 182 7.60 -7.48 -8.83
CA TRP A 182 8.95 -7.27 -8.33
C TRP A 182 10.00 -7.93 -9.21
N SER A 183 11.22 -7.42 -9.15
CA SER A 183 12.41 -7.96 -9.80
C SER A 183 13.66 -7.68 -8.99
N GLU A 184 14.76 -8.32 -9.37
CA GLU A 184 16.10 -7.84 -9.08
C GLU A 184 16.30 -6.45 -9.71
N THR A 185 17.29 -5.71 -9.25
CA THR A 185 17.64 -4.39 -9.78
C THR A 185 19.15 -4.27 -10.04
N ASP A 186 19.50 -3.49 -11.05
CA ASP A 186 20.90 -3.10 -11.32
C ASP A 186 21.33 -1.86 -10.51
N ASN A 187 20.41 -1.27 -9.75
CA ASN A 187 20.69 -0.11 -8.90
C ASN A 187 21.48 -0.56 -7.65
N PRO A 188 22.75 -0.14 -7.48
CA PRO A 188 23.60 -0.58 -6.37
C PRO A 188 23.10 -0.10 -5.00
N ASP A 189 22.20 0.89 -4.97
CA ASP A 189 21.65 1.46 -3.73
C ASP A 189 20.32 0.79 -3.33
N ALA A 190 19.82 -0.17 -4.11
CA ALA A 190 18.57 -0.87 -3.84
C ALA A 190 18.76 -2.39 -3.74
N THR A 191 17.91 -3.05 -2.95
CA THR A 191 17.91 -4.51 -2.79
C THR A 191 17.09 -5.17 -3.89
N LEU A 192 15.89 -4.68 -4.14
CA LEU A 192 14.95 -5.13 -5.16
C LEU A 192 14.24 -3.93 -5.79
N LYS A 193 13.49 -4.18 -6.85
CA LYS A 193 12.67 -3.19 -7.56
C LYS A 193 11.22 -3.64 -7.62
N ASN A 194 10.27 -2.69 -7.53
CA ASN A 194 8.86 -3.01 -7.66
C ASN A 194 8.05 -2.03 -8.52
N CYS A 195 6.83 -2.48 -8.84
CA CYS A 195 5.78 -1.69 -9.43
C CYS A 195 4.45 -2.17 -8.84
N VAL A 196 3.76 -1.31 -8.10
CA VAL A 196 2.49 -1.66 -7.48
C VAL A 196 1.33 -1.13 -8.32
N VAL A 197 0.37 -2.03 -8.59
CA VAL A 197 -0.86 -1.74 -9.35
C VAL A 197 -2.06 -1.87 -8.42
N PHE A 198 -2.96 -0.89 -8.45
CA PHE A 198 -4.12 -0.83 -7.57
C PHE A 198 -5.32 -0.11 -8.19
N GLY A 199 -6.43 -0.08 -7.47
CA GLY A 199 -7.65 0.63 -7.87
C GLY A 199 -8.21 0.15 -9.20
N GLN A 200 -8.52 1.08 -10.09
CA GLN A 200 -8.99 0.80 -11.46
C GLN A 200 -7.86 0.94 -12.51
N GLY A 201 -6.61 0.72 -12.11
CA GLY A 201 -5.46 0.80 -12.99
C GLY A 201 -4.56 1.98 -12.68
N GLN A 202 -4.37 2.28 -11.40
CA GLN A 202 -3.31 3.18 -10.95
C GLN A 202 -2.01 2.41 -10.76
N VAL A 203 -0.90 3.10 -11.03
CA VAL A 203 0.46 2.60 -10.77
C VAL A 203 1.11 3.50 -9.73
N ASP A 204 1.58 2.91 -8.63
CA ASP A 204 2.30 3.66 -7.60
C ASP A 204 3.64 4.14 -8.17
N ARG A 205 3.93 5.41 -7.99
CA ARG A 205 5.20 6.04 -8.40
C ARG A 205 6.31 5.85 -7.37
N SER A 206 5.92 5.43 -6.17
CA SER A 206 6.82 5.09 -5.07
C SER A 206 6.94 3.57 -4.94
N PRO A 207 7.87 3.06 -4.09
CA PRO A 207 7.92 1.64 -3.76
C PRO A 207 6.71 1.10 -3.00
N CYS A 208 5.74 1.92 -2.64
CA CYS A 208 4.55 1.58 -1.85
C CYS A 208 4.87 1.12 -0.41
N GLY A 209 4.49 1.89 0.60
CA GLY A 209 4.82 1.57 2.00
C GLY A 209 4.14 0.29 2.51
N THR A 210 2.85 0.08 2.18
CA THR A 210 2.11 -1.13 2.54
C THR A 210 2.57 -2.34 1.73
N GLY A 211 2.91 -2.17 0.44
CA GLY A 211 3.52 -3.20 -0.39
C GLY A 211 4.90 -3.61 0.14
N THR A 212 5.76 -2.64 0.45
CA THR A 212 7.05 -2.91 1.10
C THR A 212 6.88 -3.69 2.40
N SER A 213 5.89 -3.34 3.23
CA SER A 213 5.60 -4.08 4.48
C SER A 213 5.16 -5.53 4.20
N ALA A 214 4.33 -5.76 3.19
CA ALA A 214 3.90 -7.09 2.76
C ALA A 214 5.10 -7.90 2.20
N LYS A 215 5.95 -7.28 1.38
CA LYS A 215 7.15 -7.91 0.83
C LYS A 215 8.16 -8.29 1.92
N LEU A 216 8.42 -7.41 2.89
CA LEU A 216 9.30 -7.70 4.02
C LEU A 216 8.78 -8.88 4.85
N ALA A 217 7.47 -8.93 5.12
CA ALA A 217 6.86 -10.04 5.82
C ALA A 217 7.00 -11.36 5.04
N THR A 218 6.89 -11.31 3.71
CA THR A 218 7.11 -12.47 2.84
C THR A 218 8.56 -12.96 2.89
N LEU A 219 9.53 -12.06 2.72
CA LEU A 219 10.96 -12.39 2.76
C LEU A 219 11.37 -12.96 4.13
N TYR A 220 10.87 -12.35 5.21
CA TYR A 220 11.11 -12.84 6.56
C TYR A 220 10.53 -14.24 6.79
N ALA A 221 9.29 -14.48 6.39
CA ALA A 221 8.64 -15.78 6.55
C ALA A 221 9.34 -16.90 5.74
N LYS A 222 9.89 -16.55 4.57
CA LYS A 222 10.67 -17.47 3.72
C LYS A 222 12.15 -17.62 4.18
N GLY A 223 12.59 -16.90 5.21
CA GLY A 223 13.97 -16.92 5.70
C GLY A 223 14.98 -16.24 4.77
N GLU A 224 14.50 -15.35 3.91
CA GLU A 224 15.32 -14.57 2.95
C GLU A 224 15.74 -13.21 3.51
N LEU A 225 15.20 -12.80 4.66
CA LEU A 225 15.52 -11.55 5.35
C LEU A 225 15.46 -11.77 6.87
N GLU A 226 16.41 -11.21 7.62
CA GLU A 226 16.43 -11.26 9.08
C GLU A 226 15.93 -9.96 9.73
N ILE A 227 15.49 -10.06 11.00
CA ILE A 227 15.09 -8.86 11.77
C ILE A 227 16.30 -7.97 12.00
N GLY A 228 16.17 -6.70 11.64
CA GLY A 228 17.24 -5.70 11.74
C GLY A 228 18.10 -5.58 10.49
N GLU A 229 17.93 -6.45 9.51
CA GLU A 229 18.54 -6.32 8.19
C GLU A 229 17.93 -5.16 7.42
N LYS A 230 18.77 -4.41 6.70
CA LYS A 230 18.33 -3.29 5.87
C LYS A 230 17.85 -3.79 4.53
N PHE A 231 16.70 -3.29 4.12
CA PHE A 231 16.11 -3.57 2.81
C PHE A 231 15.79 -2.24 2.12
N TYR A 232 16.22 -2.09 0.88
CA TYR A 232 16.00 -0.91 0.08
C TYR A 232 15.20 -1.28 -1.17
N TYR A 233 14.02 -0.70 -1.30
CA TYR A 233 13.12 -1.00 -2.41
C TYR A 233 13.09 0.14 -3.40
N GLU A 234 13.38 -0.16 -4.67
CA GLU A 234 13.33 0.80 -5.77
C GLU A 234 11.96 0.76 -6.45
N SER A 235 11.39 1.92 -6.75
CA SER A 235 10.15 2.02 -7.54
C SER A 235 10.41 1.94 -9.04
N ILE A 236 9.33 1.85 -9.83
CA ILE A 236 9.38 1.94 -11.29
C ILE A 236 10.04 3.23 -11.79
N LEU A 237 10.03 4.32 -11.01
CA LEU A 237 10.67 5.60 -11.32
C LEU A 237 12.09 5.74 -10.76
N GLY A 238 12.62 4.72 -10.08
CA GLY A 238 13.94 4.76 -9.47
C GLY A 238 14.02 5.47 -8.11
N THR A 239 12.88 5.79 -7.49
CA THR A 239 12.87 6.29 -6.10
C THR A 239 13.05 5.14 -5.13
N ILE A 240 13.72 5.37 -3.99
CA ILE A 240 14.09 4.33 -3.02
C ILE A 240 13.45 4.62 -1.66
N PHE A 241 12.92 3.56 -1.04
CA PHE A 241 12.49 3.51 0.36
C PHE A 241 13.49 2.71 1.19
#